data_47b4a0684b63605fdf3958991c03ad97
#
_entry.id   47b4a0684b63605fdf3958991c03ad97
#
_cell.length_a   1.000
_cell.length_b   1.000
_cell.length_c   1.000
_cell.angle_alpha   90.00
_cell.angle_beta   90.00
_cell.angle_gamma   90.00
#
_symmetry.space_group_name_H-M   'P 1'
#
loop_
_entity.id
_entity.type
_entity.pdbx_description
1 polymer ?
#
loop_
_entity_poly.entity_id
_entity_poly.type
_entity_poly.pdbx_seq_one_letter_code
_entity_poly.pdbx_strand_id
1 'polypeptide(L)'
;GVTGANGGAAVSLVAPIGISFYTFQAMSYVIDVYRNDTSVQKNPVYFGTYVALFPQLIAGPIVRYRDIADQLENRHENVAQFASGIKLFTVGLAKKVLLANQLIALWNVLRESSATNGVLGSWVGIIAYTLHIYFDFGGYSDMAIGLGRMFGFEFLKNFDYPYISRSISEFWRRWHISLSTWFKEYVYIPLGGNRHGLARTLLNTAIVWMLTGLWHGASWNFVLWGVYFGIIIIIEKLFLGKYLEKAPAFLSHLYAIFLFTFGWVLFDFTDMGQMRDFIVSLFNG
;
A
#
# COMPACT_ATOMS: atom_id res chain seq x y z
N GLY A 1 24.99 13.80 -12.72
CA GLY A 1 25.67 13.85 -13.99
C GLY A 1 27.11 13.41 -13.83
N VAL A 2 27.47 12.19 -14.28
CA VAL A 2 28.86 11.81 -14.51
C VAL A 2 29.01 11.81 -16.03
N THR A 3 29.60 12.87 -16.57
CA THR A 3 30.05 12.96 -17.95
C THR A 3 31.38 12.24 -18.06
N GLY A 4 31.36 10.96 -18.44
CA GLY A 4 32.50 10.25 -18.96
C GLY A 4 32.54 10.41 -20.49
N ALA A 5 33.60 11.03 -21.00
CA ALA A 5 33.89 11.16 -22.43
C ALA A 5 34.11 9.78 -23.04
N ASN A 6 33.14 9.30 -23.81
CA ASN A 6 33.27 8.42 -24.98
C ASN A 6 31.87 8.20 -25.53
N GLY A 7 31.66 8.48 -26.81
CA GLY A 7 30.39 8.56 -27.52
C GLY A 7 29.61 7.23 -27.69
N GLY A 8 29.30 6.60 -26.58
CA GLY A 8 28.32 5.54 -26.50
C GLY A 8 26.95 6.12 -26.20
N ALA A 9 25.95 5.85 -27.02
CA ALA A 9 24.57 6.21 -26.72
C ALA A 9 24.22 5.77 -25.30
N ALA A 10 23.84 6.70 -24.41
CA ALA A 10 23.38 6.37 -23.08
C ALA A 10 22.13 5.49 -23.21
N VAL A 11 22.25 4.21 -22.91
CA VAL A 11 21.10 3.32 -22.85
C VAL A 11 20.25 3.77 -21.67
N SER A 12 19.10 4.37 -21.93
CA SER A 12 18.12 4.69 -20.92
C SER A 12 17.51 3.39 -20.43
N LEU A 13 18.03 2.89 -19.31
CA LEU A 13 17.45 1.73 -18.63
C LEU A 13 16.13 2.16 -17.98
N VAL A 14 15.03 1.70 -18.55
CA VAL A 14 13.71 1.81 -17.92
C VAL A 14 13.63 0.76 -16.82
N ALA A 15 13.27 1.18 -15.61
CA ALA A 15 13.08 0.25 -14.50
C ALA A 15 12.01 -0.79 -14.86
N PRO A 16 12.27 -2.09 -14.68
CA PRO A 16 11.28 -3.12 -14.99
C PRO A 16 10.00 -2.92 -14.20
N ILE A 17 8.85 -3.11 -14.87
CA ILE A 17 7.54 -2.99 -14.24
C ILE A 17 7.44 -3.97 -13.06
N GLY A 18 6.97 -3.49 -11.91
CA GLY A 18 6.79 -4.31 -10.71
C GLY A 18 8.07 -4.59 -9.91
N ILE A 19 9.22 -3.95 -10.24
CA ILE A 19 10.50 -4.22 -9.57
C ILE A 19 10.41 -4.14 -8.03
N SER A 20 9.66 -3.19 -7.49
CA SER A 20 9.48 -3.04 -6.05
C SER A 20 8.76 -4.24 -5.42
N PHE A 21 7.78 -4.82 -6.12
CA PHE A 21 6.99 -5.94 -5.64
C PHE A 21 7.76 -7.26 -5.70
N TYR A 22 8.30 -7.62 -6.87
CA TYR A 22 9.04 -8.89 -6.97
C TYR A 22 10.37 -8.87 -6.22
N THR A 23 10.95 -7.68 -5.97
CA THR A 23 12.11 -7.57 -5.07
C THR A 23 11.73 -7.97 -3.64
N PHE A 24 10.60 -7.48 -3.12
CA PHE A 24 10.12 -7.89 -1.80
C PHE A 24 9.78 -9.38 -1.73
N GLN A 25 9.23 -9.94 -2.80
CA GLN A 25 8.97 -11.38 -2.90
C GLN A 25 10.28 -12.18 -2.85
N ALA A 26 11.26 -11.85 -3.69
CA ALA A 26 12.55 -12.53 -3.73
C ALA A 26 13.32 -12.38 -2.41
N MET A 27 13.33 -11.18 -1.81
CA MET A 27 13.97 -10.95 -0.52
C MET A 27 13.32 -11.78 0.59
N SER A 28 11.98 -11.82 0.64
CA SER A 28 11.27 -12.62 1.64
C SER A 28 11.61 -14.11 1.53
N TYR A 29 11.70 -14.64 0.29
CA TYR A 29 12.10 -16.02 0.07
C TYR A 29 13.51 -16.32 0.62
N VAL A 30 14.50 -15.51 0.29
CA VAL A 30 15.89 -15.69 0.77
C VAL A 30 15.95 -15.64 2.30
N ILE A 31 15.24 -14.68 2.90
CA ILE A 31 15.19 -14.53 4.37
C ILE A 31 14.48 -15.73 5.03
N ASP A 32 13.35 -16.17 4.46
CA ASP A 32 12.58 -17.29 5.00
C ASP A 32 13.35 -18.61 4.91
N VAL A 33 14.10 -18.84 3.82
CA VAL A 33 15.01 -19.98 3.70
C VAL A 33 16.13 -19.91 4.75
N TYR A 34 16.76 -18.74 4.92
CA TYR A 34 17.81 -18.54 5.93
C TYR A 34 17.30 -18.78 7.36
N ARG A 35 16.05 -18.44 7.65
CA ARG A 35 15.41 -18.65 8.95
C ARG A 35 14.88 -20.07 9.16
N ASN A 36 14.90 -20.91 8.14
CA ASN A 36 14.22 -22.21 8.06
C ASN A 36 12.69 -22.13 8.20
N ASP A 37 12.10 -20.99 7.82
CA ASP A 37 10.65 -20.79 7.77
C ASP A 37 10.03 -21.40 6.50
N THR A 38 10.87 -21.70 5.50
CA THR A 38 10.49 -22.42 4.27
C THR A 38 11.64 -23.27 3.76
N SER A 39 11.34 -24.31 2.99
CA SER A 39 12.33 -25.15 2.34
C SER A 39 12.87 -24.51 1.07
N VAL A 40 14.10 -24.86 0.69
CA VAL A 40 14.70 -24.41 -0.58
C VAL A 40 13.95 -25.02 -1.77
N GLN A 41 13.43 -24.19 -2.65
CA GLN A 41 12.88 -24.64 -3.92
C GLN A 41 14.01 -25.00 -4.90
N LYS A 42 14.15 -26.30 -5.18
CA LYS A 42 15.19 -26.83 -6.08
C LYS A 42 14.81 -26.75 -7.56
N ASN A 43 13.53 -26.60 -7.85
CA ASN A 43 13.05 -26.49 -9.22
C ASN A 43 13.04 -25.01 -9.67
N PRO A 44 13.92 -24.61 -10.63
CA PRO A 44 13.98 -23.23 -11.06
C PRO A 44 12.71 -22.76 -11.79
N VAL A 45 11.93 -23.67 -12.36
CA VAL A 45 10.65 -23.35 -13.01
C VAL A 45 9.63 -22.92 -11.97
N TYR A 46 9.51 -23.64 -10.84
CA TYR A 46 8.59 -23.26 -9.76
C TYR A 46 9.00 -21.94 -9.11
N PHE A 47 10.28 -21.72 -8.87
CA PHE A 47 10.76 -20.44 -8.35
C PHE A 47 10.53 -19.30 -9.35
N GLY A 48 10.83 -19.52 -10.63
CA GLY A 48 10.57 -18.55 -11.70
C GLY A 48 9.08 -18.23 -11.82
N THR A 49 8.21 -19.24 -11.73
CA THR A 49 6.74 -19.07 -11.71
C THR A 49 6.32 -18.21 -10.53
N TYR A 50 6.83 -18.48 -9.34
CA TYR A 50 6.53 -17.67 -8.14
C TYR A 50 6.86 -16.18 -8.34
N VAL A 51 8.05 -15.88 -8.81
CA VAL A 51 8.51 -14.49 -9.00
C VAL A 51 7.79 -13.79 -10.14
N ALA A 52 7.53 -14.51 -11.25
CA ALA A 52 6.95 -13.95 -12.47
C ALA A 52 5.43 -14.10 -12.58
N LEU A 53 4.75 -14.58 -11.52
CA LEU A 53 3.31 -14.83 -11.54
C LEU A 53 2.53 -13.53 -11.77
N PHE A 54 2.04 -13.35 -12.99
CA PHE A 54 1.54 -12.07 -13.50
C PHE A 54 0.39 -11.44 -12.69
N PRO A 55 -0.53 -12.17 -12.05
CA PRO A 55 -1.59 -11.53 -11.28
C PRO A 55 -1.06 -10.65 -10.15
N GLN A 56 0.06 -11.01 -9.53
CA GLN A 56 0.65 -10.31 -8.39
C GLN A 56 1.76 -9.32 -8.78
N LEU A 57 2.30 -9.41 -10.02
CA LEU A 57 3.59 -8.83 -10.41
C LEU A 57 3.66 -7.30 -10.29
N ILE A 58 2.59 -6.57 -10.63
CA ILE A 58 2.63 -5.09 -10.76
C ILE A 58 2.20 -4.39 -9.47
N ALA A 59 1.00 -4.67 -8.97
CA ALA A 59 0.42 -4.04 -7.78
C ALA A 59 -0.56 -4.98 -7.04
N GLY A 60 -0.43 -6.29 -7.25
CA GLY A 60 -1.18 -7.30 -6.49
C GLY A 60 -0.73 -7.37 -5.02
N PRO A 61 -1.29 -8.27 -4.22
CA PRO A 61 -0.76 -8.55 -2.89
C PRO A 61 0.70 -8.98 -2.98
N ILE A 62 1.55 -8.52 -2.05
CA ILE A 62 2.92 -9.03 -1.92
C ILE A 62 2.82 -10.44 -1.32
N VAL A 63 2.89 -11.45 -2.17
CA VAL A 63 2.75 -12.86 -1.80
C VAL A 63 4.13 -13.42 -1.45
N ARG A 64 4.30 -13.96 -0.24
CA ARG A 64 5.53 -14.63 0.15
C ARG A 64 5.56 -16.05 -0.40
N TYR A 65 6.75 -16.59 -0.66
CA TYR A 65 6.88 -17.95 -1.18
C TYR A 65 6.16 -18.98 -0.29
N ARG A 66 6.31 -18.89 1.03
CA ARG A 66 5.67 -19.80 1.99
C ARG A 66 4.15 -19.78 1.95
N ASP A 67 3.52 -18.67 1.50
CA ASP A 67 2.06 -18.56 1.39
C ASP A 67 1.49 -19.38 0.23
N ILE A 68 2.32 -19.67 -0.80
CA ILE A 68 1.89 -20.39 -2.00
C ILE A 68 2.76 -21.61 -2.36
N ALA A 69 3.77 -21.94 -1.55
CA ALA A 69 4.70 -23.02 -1.84
C ALA A 69 3.99 -24.35 -2.13
N ASP A 70 3.04 -24.76 -1.28
CA ASP A 70 2.25 -25.96 -1.49
C ASP A 70 1.35 -25.85 -2.73
N GLN A 71 0.78 -24.68 -2.97
CA GLN A 71 -0.08 -24.46 -4.13
C GLN A 71 0.67 -24.49 -5.47
N LEU A 72 1.98 -24.23 -5.48
CA LEU A 72 2.78 -24.35 -6.70
C LEU A 72 2.89 -25.80 -7.17
N GLU A 73 2.90 -26.75 -6.23
CA GLU A 73 3.10 -28.17 -6.51
C GLU A 73 1.77 -28.96 -6.49
N ASN A 74 0.86 -28.66 -5.58
CA ASN A 74 -0.30 -29.47 -5.23
C ASN A 74 -1.65 -28.76 -5.45
N ARG A 75 -1.71 -27.65 -6.21
CA ARG A 75 -2.99 -26.96 -6.45
C ARG A 75 -3.94 -27.80 -7.28
N HIS A 76 -5.21 -27.67 -6.97
CA HIS A 76 -6.30 -28.31 -7.71
C HIS A 76 -7.27 -27.23 -8.20
N GLU A 77 -7.32 -27.07 -9.53
CA GLU A 77 -8.28 -26.18 -10.16
C GLU A 77 -9.67 -26.84 -10.16
N ASN A 78 -10.68 -26.04 -9.83
CA ASN A 78 -12.07 -26.48 -9.89
C ASN A 78 -13.00 -25.37 -10.38
N VAL A 79 -14.15 -25.75 -10.94
CA VAL A 79 -15.11 -24.83 -11.56
C VAL A 79 -15.66 -23.82 -10.56
N ALA A 80 -15.87 -24.20 -9.31
CA ALA A 80 -16.39 -23.30 -8.28
C ALA A 80 -15.38 -22.20 -7.93
N GLN A 81 -14.10 -22.55 -7.78
CA GLN A 81 -13.01 -21.60 -7.54
C GLN A 81 -12.82 -20.68 -8.75
N PHE A 82 -12.83 -21.23 -9.96
CA PHE A 82 -12.75 -20.45 -11.20
C PHE A 82 -13.91 -19.43 -11.30
N ALA A 83 -15.15 -19.86 -11.06
CA ALA A 83 -16.32 -18.97 -11.06
C ALA A 83 -16.23 -17.88 -9.98
N SER A 84 -15.73 -18.22 -8.78
CA SER A 84 -15.49 -17.24 -7.71
C SER A 84 -14.41 -16.22 -8.11
N GLY A 85 -13.39 -16.67 -8.84
CA GLY A 85 -12.32 -15.84 -9.42
C GLY A 85 -12.87 -14.83 -10.43
N ILE A 86 -13.71 -15.28 -11.37
CA ILE A 86 -14.40 -14.38 -12.33
C ILE A 86 -15.23 -13.33 -11.60
N LYS A 87 -16.02 -13.75 -10.61
CA LYS A 87 -16.85 -12.82 -9.83
C LYS A 87 -16.00 -11.73 -9.16
N LEU A 88 -14.91 -12.12 -8.49
CA LEU A 88 -14.04 -11.18 -7.80
C LEU A 88 -13.31 -10.25 -8.78
N PHE A 89 -12.83 -10.79 -9.90
CA PHE A 89 -12.21 -10.01 -10.97
C PHE A 89 -13.18 -8.96 -11.53
N THR A 90 -14.42 -9.36 -11.83
CA THR A 90 -15.45 -8.45 -12.34
C THR A 90 -15.78 -7.33 -11.35
N VAL A 91 -15.88 -7.64 -10.06
CA VAL A 91 -16.10 -6.64 -9.02
C VAL A 91 -14.89 -5.67 -8.94
N GLY A 92 -13.65 -6.19 -8.99
CA GLY A 92 -12.44 -5.36 -9.02
C GLY A 92 -12.40 -4.44 -10.24
N LEU A 93 -12.72 -4.98 -11.42
CA LEU A 93 -12.80 -4.20 -12.66
C LEU A 93 -13.89 -3.11 -12.59
N ALA A 94 -15.05 -3.42 -12.03
CA ALA A 94 -16.11 -2.44 -11.81
C ALA A 94 -15.67 -1.31 -10.87
N LYS A 95 -14.96 -1.62 -9.77
CA LYS A 95 -14.35 -0.61 -8.88
C LYS A 95 -13.41 0.32 -9.64
N LYS A 96 -12.55 -0.24 -10.50
CA LYS A 96 -11.59 0.53 -11.30
C LYS A 96 -12.28 1.42 -12.34
N VAL A 97 -13.17 0.83 -13.15
CA VAL A 97 -13.73 1.52 -14.33
C VAL A 97 -14.87 2.47 -13.94
N LEU A 98 -15.80 2.02 -13.08
CA LEU A 98 -17.01 2.78 -12.78
C LEU A 98 -16.81 3.80 -11.65
N LEU A 99 -15.87 3.55 -10.71
CA LEU A 99 -15.66 4.42 -9.56
C LEU A 99 -14.32 5.15 -9.66
N ALA A 100 -13.19 4.42 -9.67
CA ALA A 100 -11.88 5.05 -9.57
C ALA A 100 -11.58 6.00 -10.73
N ASN A 101 -11.88 5.61 -11.98
CA ASN A 101 -11.65 6.45 -13.16
C ASN A 101 -12.47 7.75 -13.14
N GLN A 102 -13.69 7.72 -12.61
CA GLN A 102 -14.52 8.93 -12.51
C GLN A 102 -14.01 9.85 -11.38
N LEU A 103 -13.61 9.25 -10.26
CA LEU A 103 -13.11 10.00 -9.10
C LEU A 103 -11.78 10.68 -9.40
N ILE A 104 -10.86 10.03 -10.14
CA ILE A 104 -9.60 10.68 -10.53
C ILE A 104 -9.83 11.80 -11.54
N ALA A 105 -10.79 11.67 -12.45
CA ALA A 105 -11.15 12.76 -13.37
C ALA A 105 -11.67 13.98 -12.60
N LEU A 106 -12.53 13.76 -11.61
CA LEU A 106 -13.04 14.82 -10.72
C LEU A 106 -11.88 15.47 -9.91
N TRP A 107 -11.00 14.64 -9.35
CA TRP A 107 -9.83 15.12 -8.60
C TRP A 107 -8.95 16.03 -9.45
N ASN A 108 -8.59 15.61 -10.67
CA ASN A 108 -7.71 16.38 -11.55
C ASN A 108 -8.28 17.77 -11.84
N VAL A 109 -9.58 17.87 -12.16
CA VAL A 109 -10.26 19.16 -12.39
C VAL A 109 -10.22 20.05 -11.14
N LEU A 110 -10.57 19.50 -9.97
CA LEU A 110 -10.63 20.27 -8.72
C LEU A 110 -9.24 20.61 -8.17
N ARG A 111 -8.25 19.78 -8.40
CA ARG A 111 -6.86 20.04 -8.04
C ARG A 111 -6.27 21.20 -8.83
N GLU A 112 -6.45 21.22 -10.16
CA GLU A 112 -5.95 22.26 -11.04
C GLU A 112 -6.60 23.62 -10.77
N SER A 113 -7.86 23.62 -10.38
CA SER A 113 -8.63 24.82 -10.07
C SER A 113 -8.72 25.14 -8.56
N SER A 114 -7.88 24.56 -7.73
CA SER A 114 -7.95 24.71 -6.25
C SER A 114 -7.90 26.16 -5.76
N ALA A 115 -7.21 27.06 -6.48
CA ALA A 115 -7.18 28.49 -6.17
C ALA A 115 -8.53 29.21 -6.39
N THR A 116 -9.45 28.65 -7.16
CA THR A 116 -10.73 29.27 -7.54
C THR A 116 -11.96 28.53 -7.01
N ASN A 117 -11.81 27.26 -6.60
CA ASN A 117 -12.92 26.43 -6.14
C ASN A 117 -13.40 26.73 -4.71
N GLY A 118 -12.64 27.54 -3.97
CA GLY A 118 -12.87 27.77 -2.56
C GLY A 118 -12.69 26.52 -1.69
N VAL A 119 -12.91 26.67 -0.39
CA VAL A 119 -12.74 25.58 0.62
C VAL A 119 -13.52 24.33 0.28
N LEU A 120 -14.81 24.49 -0.12
CA LEU A 120 -15.66 23.35 -0.39
C LEU A 120 -15.14 22.52 -1.59
N GLY A 121 -14.73 23.16 -2.67
CA GLY A 121 -14.18 22.49 -3.84
C GLY A 121 -12.90 21.72 -3.53
N SER A 122 -12.01 22.28 -2.71
CA SER A 122 -10.79 21.62 -2.26
C SER A 122 -11.08 20.37 -1.42
N TRP A 123 -12.06 20.44 -0.50
CA TRP A 123 -12.49 19.27 0.28
C TRP A 123 -13.16 18.20 -0.59
N VAL A 124 -14.04 18.58 -1.51
CA VAL A 124 -14.65 17.62 -2.46
C VAL A 124 -13.56 16.94 -3.30
N GLY A 125 -12.57 17.69 -3.75
CA GLY A 125 -11.44 17.16 -4.51
C GLY A 125 -10.65 16.10 -3.74
N ILE A 126 -10.21 16.41 -2.52
CA ILE A 126 -9.41 15.44 -1.74
C ILE A 126 -10.23 14.24 -1.26
N ILE A 127 -11.53 14.38 -1.03
CA ILE A 127 -12.43 13.26 -0.77
C ILE A 127 -12.53 12.37 -2.03
N ALA A 128 -12.66 12.97 -3.22
CA ALA A 128 -12.67 12.23 -4.48
C ALA A 128 -11.36 11.44 -4.66
N TYR A 129 -10.20 12.06 -4.40
CA TYR A 129 -8.91 11.36 -4.43
C TYR A 129 -8.82 10.24 -3.38
N THR A 130 -9.28 10.49 -2.16
CA THR A 130 -9.33 9.49 -1.09
C THR A 130 -10.13 8.25 -1.50
N LEU A 131 -11.28 8.44 -2.13
CA LEU A 131 -12.08 7.33 -2.67
C LEU A 131 -11.44 6.70 -3.90
N HIS A 132 -10.84 7.52 -4.78
CA HIS A 132 -10.13 7.04 -5.96
C HIS A 132 -9.05 6.04 -5.58
N ILE A 133 -8.11 6.39 -4.71
CA ILE A 133 -6.97 5.54 -4.36
C ILE A 133 -7.41 4.19 -3.75
N TYR A 134 -8.52 4.19 -3.00
CA TYR A 134 -9.08 2.96 -2.46
C TYR A 134 -9.72 2.08 -3.55
N PHE A 135 -10.55 2.64 -4.41
CA PHE A 135 -11.21 1.86 -5.45
C PHE A 135 -10.24 1.46 -6.56
N ASP A 136 -9.22 2.26 -6.84
CA ASP A 136 -8.18 1.95 -7.81
C ASP A 136 -7.31 0.79 -7.33
N PHE A 137 -6.68 0.93 -6.19
CA PHE A 137 -5.75 -0.07 -5.66
C PHE A 137 -6.48 -1.30 -5.10
N GLY A 138 -7.60 -1.10 -4.40
CA GLY A 138 -8.44 -2.21 -3.94
C GLY A 138 -9.06 -2.99 -5.09
N GLY A 139 -9.50 -2.30 -6.16
CA GLY A 139 -10.00 -2.93 -7.38
C GLY A 139 -8.93 -3.74 -8.10
N TYR A 140 -7.72 -3.20 -8.23
CA TYR A 140 -6.59 -3.95 -8.78
C TYR A 140 -6.28 -5.20 -7.95
N SER A 141 -6.26 -5.07 -6.63
CA SER A 141 -6.01 -6.17 -5.71
C SER A 141 -7.07 -7.28 -5.83
N ASP A 142 -8.34 -6.90 -5.96
CA ASP A 142 -9.45 -7.85 -6.18
C ASP A 142 -9.30 -8.55 -7.54
N MET A 143 -8.92 -7.82 -8.61
CA MET A 143 -8.64 -8.43 -9.92
C MET A 143 -7.47 -9.43 -9.83
N ALA A 144 -6.40 -9.07 -9.14
CA ALA A 144 -5.22 -9.94 -8.95
C ALA A 144 -5.58 -11.23 -8.19
N ILE A 145 -6.33 -11.11 -7.09
CA ILE A 145 -6.80 -12.28 -6.31
C ILE A 145 -7.79 -13.11 -7.15
N GLY A 146 -8.67 -12.45 -7.90
CA GLY A 146 -9.61 -13.12 -8.81
C GLY A 146 -8.90 -13.94 -9.89
N LEU A 147 -7.89 -13.37 -10.53
CA LEU A 147 -7.03 -14.08 -11.49
C LEU A 147 -6.29 -15.24 -10.82
N GLY A 148 -5.71 -15.04 -9.62
CA GLY A 148 -5.10 -16.12 -8.87
C GLY A 148 -6.04 -17.30 -8.68
N ARG A 149 -7.29 -17.04 -8.26
CA ARG A 149 -8.32 -18.08 -8.11
C ARG A 149 -8.66 -18.83 -9.40
N MET A 150 -8.68 -18.13 -10.54
CA MET A 150 -8.91 -18.80 -11.83
C MET A 150 -7.79 -19.79 -12.18
N PHE A 151 -6.57 -19.56 -11.67
CA PHE A 151 -5.42 -20.47 -11.82
C PHE A 151 -5.23 -21.43 -10.64
N GLY A 152 -6.20 -21.52 -9.73
CA GLY A 152 -6.12 -22.42 -8.58
C GLY A 152 -5.31 -21.91 -7.40
N PHE A 153 -4.90 -20.61 -7.41
CA PHE A 153 -4.18 -19.99 -6.29
C PHE A 153 -5.11 -19.21 -5.36
N GLU A 154 -4.86 -19.29 -4.08
CA GLU A 154 -5.51 -18.44 -3.06
C GLU A 154 -4.49 -17.43 -2.53
N PHE A 155 -4.63 -16.16 -2.93
CA PHE A 155 -3.82 -15.07 -2.42
C PHE A 155 -4.48 -14.44 -1.19
N LEU A 156 -3.64 -13.85 -0.34
CA LEU A 156 -4.10 -13.16 0.85
C LEU A 156 -4.87 -11.88 0.50
N LYS A 157 -5.89 -11.57 1.31
CA LYS A 157 -6.63 -10.30 1.21
C LYS A 157 -5.70 -9.12 1.45
N ASN A 158 -5.81 -8.09 0.61
CA ASN A 158 -4.96 -6.90 0.71
C ASN A 158 -5.66 -5.67 1.31
N PHE A 159 -6.99 -5.62 1.26
CA PHE A 159 -7.83 -4.57 1.83
C PHE A 159 -9.00 -5.17 2.62
N ASP A 160 -9.30 -4.57 3.77
CA ASP A 160 -10.42 -5.00 4.63
C ASP A 160 -11.24 -3.80 5.12
N TYR A 161 -11.98 -3.15 4.22
CA TYR A 161 -12.81 -1.97 4.51
C TYR A 161 -12.05 -0.89 5.33
N PRO A 162 -10.90 -0.37 4.86
CA PRO A 162 -10.02 0.48 5.66
C PRO A 162 -10.68 1.77 6.14
N TYR A 163 -11.65 2.29 5.40
CA TYR A 163 -12.29 3.58 5.71
C TYR A 163 -13.34 3.52 6.83
N ILE A 164 -13.63 2.33 7.38
CA ILE A 164 -14.42 2.19 8.61
C ILE A 164 -13.57 2.19 9.88
N SER A 165 -12.28 2.45 9.77
CA SER A 165 -11.35 2.43 10.90
C SER A 165 -11.61 3.57 11.89
N ARG A 166 -11.36 3.31 13.17
CA ARG A 166 -11.50 4.26 14.29
C ARG A 166 -10.17 4.86 14.75
N SER A 167 -9.05 4.38 14.18
CA SER A 167 -7.71 4.88 14.45
C SER A 167 -6.84 4.69 13.22
N ILE A 168 -5.71 5.39 13.16
CA ILE A 168 -4.74 5.23 12.09
C ILE A 168 -4.02 3.89 12.21
N SER A 169 -3.79 3.39 13.42
CA SER A 169 -3.28 2.04 13.63
C SER A 169 -4.23 0.96 13.11
N GLU A 170 -5.54 1.13 13.24
CA GLU A 170 -6.53 0.22 12.66
C GLU A 170 -6.58 0.37 11.14
N PHE A 171 -6.55 1.59 10.63
CA PHE A 171 -6.53 1.87 9.20
C PHE A 171 -5.42 1.08 8.48
N TRP A 172 -4.20 1.12 8.98
CA TRP A 172 -3.06 0.43 8.37
C TRP A 172 -3.08 -1.10 8.56
N ARG A 173 -3.83 -1.63 9.51
CA ARG A 173 -4.11 -3.07 9.59
C ARG A 173 -5.09 -3.55 8.52
N ARG A 174 -5.87 -2.63 7.94
CA ARG A 174 -6.91 -2.90 6.94
C ARG A 174 -6.51 -2.45 5.53
N TRP A 175 -5.53 -1.56 5.42
CA TRP A 175 -5.00 -1.01 4.17
C TRP A 175 -3.70 -1.69 3.80
N HIS A 176 -3.57 -2.16 2.54
CA HIS A 176 -2.35 -2.77 1.99
C HIS A 176 -1.71 -3.78 2.96
N ILE A 177 -2.53 -4.75 3.37
CA ILE A 177 -2.22 -5.72 4.44
C ILE A 177 -0.94 -6.49 4.13
N SER A 178 -0.71 -6.86 2.86
CA SER A 178 0.48 -7.60 2.44
C SER A 178 1.78 -6.81 2.67
N LEU A 179 1.80 -5.50 2.36
CA LEU A 179 2.94 -4.63 2.62
C LEU A 179 3.18 -4.46 4.13
N SER A 180 2.11 -4.18 4.88
CA SER A 180 2.18 -4.03 6.35
C SER A 180 2.70 -5.31 7.01
N THR A 181 2.27 -6.48 6.52
CA THR A 181 2.75 -7.79 6.99
C THR A 181 4.21 -7.99 6.64
N TRP A 182 4.64 -7.63 5.43
CA TRP A 182 6.03 -7.71 5.02
C TRP A 182 6.95 -6.88 5.92
N PHE A 183 6.65 -5.59 6.11
CA PHE A 183 7.43 -4.72 7.00
C PHE A 183 7.43 -5.20 8.45
N LYS A 184 6.30 -5.73 8.93
CA LYS A 184 6.21 -6.30 10.27
C LYS A 184 7.16 -7.49 10.45
N GLU A 185 7.17 -8.43 9.52
CA GLU A 185 7.89 -9.70 9.67
C GLU A 185 9.38 -9.58 9.31
N TYR A 186 9.72 -8.75 8.32
CA TYR A 186 11.09 -8.66 7.82
C TYR A 186 11.86 -7.44 8.35
N VAL A 187 11.19 -6.46 8.95
CA VAL A 187 11.85 -5.29 9.53
C VAL A 187 11.52 -5.14 11.02
N TYR A 188 10.24 -4.99 11.37
CA TYR A 188 9.83 -4.65 12.75
C TYR A 188 10.21 -5.75 13.76
N ILE A 189 9.86 -7.00 13.49
CA ILE A 189 10.18 -8.14 14.37
C ILE A 189 11.68 -8.37 14.50
N PRO A 190 12.50 -8.39 13.42
CA PRO A 190 13.95 -8.52 13.52
C PRO A 190 14.63 -7.41 14.32
N LEU A 191 14.12 -6.19 14.27
CA LEU A 191 14.60 -5.08 15.10
C LEU A 191 14.25 -5.21 16.59
N GLY A 192 13.58 -6.31 16.98
CA GLY A 192 13.16 -6.60 18.36
C GLY A 192 11.67 -6.37 18.60
N GLY A 193 10.91 -5.84 17.63
CA GLY A 193 9.47 -5.60 17.77
C GLY A 193 9.14 -4.74 18.97
N ASN A 194 8.23 -5.25 19.83
CA ASN A 194 7.81 -4.62 21.09
C ASN A 194 8.41 -5.31 22.35
N ARG A 195 9.44 -6.18 22.17
CA ARG A 195 9.95 -7.03 23.26
C ARG A 195 10.96 -6.31 24.16
N HIS A 196 11.56 -5.21 23.71
CA HIS A 196 12.65 -4.51 24.39
C HIS A 196 12.25 -3.15 24.95
N GLY A 197 11.02 -3.05 25.46
CA GLY A 197 10.49 -1.84 26.10
C GLY A 197 9.96 -0.79 25.13
N LEU A 198 9.38 0.28 25.68
CA LEU A 198 8.64 1.30 24.93
C LEU A 198 9.55 2.07 23.95
N ALA A 199 10.72 2.54 24.41
CA ALA A 199 11.64 3.34 23.58
C ALA A 199 12.06 2.58 22.31
N ARG A 200 12.39 1.27 22.42
CA ARG A 200 12.73 0.44 21.27
C ARG A 200 11.54 0.23 20.35
N THR A 201 10.35 0.04 20.91
CA THR A 201 9.10 -0.08 20.15
C THR A 201 8.81 1.17 19.31
N LEU A 202 8.99 2.36 19.87
CA LEU A 202 8.80 3.63 19.16
C LEU A 202 9.83 3.81 18.04
N LEU A 203 11.10 3.54 18.35
CA LEU A 203 12.18 3.59 17.35
C LEU A 203 11.91 2.63 16.17
N ASN A 204 11.56 1.38 16.47
CA ASN A 204 11.23 0.40 15.43
C ASN A 204 10.02 0.85 14.58
N THR A 205 9.01 1.46 15.21
CA THR A 205 7.86 2.03 14.50
C THR A 205 8.30 3.18 13.57
N ALA A 206 9.14 4.10 14.06
CA ALA A 206 9.67 5.21 13.25
C ALA A 206 10.50 4.70 12.06
N ILE A 207 11.38 3.71 12.27
CA ILE A 207 12.17 3.09 11.19
C ILE A 207 11.27 2.48 10.13
N VAL A 208 10.27 1.68 10.51
CA VAL A 208 9.34 1.04 9.56
C VAL A 208 8.61 2.09 8.73
N TRP A 209 8.08 3.15 9.35
CA TRP A 209 7.34 4.18 8.63
C TRP A 209 8.22 5.02 7.72
N MET A 210 9.46 5.32 8.13
CA MET A 210 10.43 5.97 7.25
C MET A 210 10.75 5.10 6.04
N LEU A 211 11.02 3.81 6.23
CA LEU A 211 11.29 2.88 5.14
C LEU A 211 10.07 2.68 4.23
N THR A 212 8.86 2.67 4.79
CA THR A 212 7.61 2.61 4.01
C THR A 212 7.47 3.83 3.10
N GLY A 213 7.75 5.04 3.62
CA GLY A 213 7.77 6.25 2.80
C GLY A 213 8.81 6.19 1.68
N LEU A 214 10.04 5.85 1.99
CA LEU A 214 11.13 5.71 1.01
C LEU A 214 10.84 4.64 -0.06
N TRP A 215 10.13 3.58 0.29
CA TRP A 215 9.73 2.54 -0.65
C TRP A 215 8.75 3.06 -1.71
N HIS A 216 7.86 3.99 -1.36
CA HIS A 216 6.94 4.62 -2.30
C HIS A 216 7.66 5.52 -3.32
N GLY A 217 8.82 6.06 -2.99
CA GLY A 217 9.62 6.86 -3.92
C GLY A 217 10.67 7.73 -3.23
N ALA A 218 11.67 8.16 -4.00
CA ALA A 218 12.78 9.00 -3.52
C ALA A 218 12.43 10.50 -3.55
N SER A 219 11.18 10.87 -3.24
CA SER A 219 10.70 12.25 -3.19
C SER A 219 10.33 12.64 -1.76
N TRP A 220 10.49 13.92 -1.42
CA TRP A 220 10.24 14.44 -0.08
C TRP A 220 8.81 14.26 0.41
N ASN A 221 7.83 14.30 -0.48
CA ASN A 221 6.43 14.05 -0.13
C ASN A 221 6.23 12.65 0.49
N PHE A 222 6.86 11.61 -0.04
CA PHE A 222 6.77 10.26 0.50
C PHE A 222 7.49 10.13 1.85
N VAL A 223 8.62 10.82 2.02
CA VAL A 223 9.30 10.88 3.33
C VAL A 223 8.40 11.57 4.36
N LEU A 224 7.83 12.73 4.02
CA LEU A 224 6.91 13.45 4.89
C LEU A 224 5.65 12.62 5.22
N TRP A 225 5.09 11.93 4.24
CA TRP A 225 3.97 11.00 4.41
C TRP A 225 4.30 9.87 5.39
N GLY A 226 5.46 9.23 5.25
CA GLY A 226 5.91 8.20 6.17
C GLY A 226 6.12 8.73 7.59
N VAL A 227 6.78 9.88 7.75
CA VAL A 227 6.99 10.55 9.04
C VAL A 227 5.64 10.92 9.68
N TYR A 228 4.71 11.48 8.91
CA TYR A 228 3.36 11.84 9.36
C TYR A 228 2.63 10.66 10.00
N PHE A 229 2.51 9.54 9.29
CA PHE A 229 1.84 8.37 9.84
C PHE A 229 2.64 7.71 10.97
N GLY A 230 3.97 7.72 10.89
CA GLY A 230 4.83 7.25 11.97
C GLY A 230 4.58 7.99 13.28
N ILE A 231 4.50 9.32 13.23
CA ILE A 231 4.21 10.18 14.40
C ILE A 231 2.82 9.88 14.97
N ILE A 232 1.80 9.82 14.12
CA ILE A 232 0.42 9.56 14.57
C ILE A 232 0.32 8.20 15.27
N ILE A 233 0.89 7.16 14.69
CA ILE A 233 0.87 5.81 15.27
C ILE A 233 1.64 5.76 16.58
N ILE A 234 2.73 6.50 16.71
CA ILE A 234 3.47 6.64 17.95
C ILE A 234 2.59 7.33 19.02
N ILE A 235 1.89 8.41 18.66
CA ILE A 235 0.97 9.13 19.58
C ILE A 235 -0.19 8.20 19.98
N GLU A 236 -0.80 7.48 19.04
CA GLU A 236 -1.84 6.49 19.37
C GLU A 236 -1.33 5.43 20.34
N LYS A 237 -0.13 4.91 20.09
CA LYS A 237 0.50 3.87 20.93
C LYS A 237 0.84 4.39 22.34
N LEU A 238 1.29 5.63 22.47
CA LEU A 238 1.67 6.23 23.74
C LEU A 238 0.46 6.48 24.65
N PHE A 239 -0.57 7.10 24.15
CA PHE A 239 -1.72 7.51 24.97
C PHE A 239 -3.04 7.63 24.23
N LEU A 240 -3.06 8.13 22.98
CA LEU A 240 -4.30 8.50 22.30
C LEU A 240 -5.20 7.31 22.01
N GLY A 241 -4.62 6.13 21.70
CA GLY A 241 -5.38 4.91 21.41
C GLY A 241 -6.38 4.54 22.50
N LYS A 242 -5.97 4.68 23.78
CA LYS A 242 -6.84 4.41 24.93
C LYS A 242 -8.05 5.35 25.02
N TYR A 243 -7.90 6.60 24.55
CA TYR A 243 -8.99 7.56 24.50
C TYR A 243 -9.92 7.28 23.32
N LEU A 244 -9.36 6.92 22.17
CA LEU A 244 -10.14 6.56 20.96
C LEU A 244 -11.00 5.31 21.20
N GLU A 245 -10.51 4.32 21.93
CA GLU A 245 -11.28 3.12 22.30
C GLU A 245 -12.51 3.45 23.17
N LYS A 246 -12.39 4.47 24.03
CA LYS A 246 -13.45 4.92 24.94
C LYS A 246 -14.37 5.99 24.33
N ALA A 247 -13.92 6.65 23.28
CA ALA A 247 -14.68 7.72 22.63
C ALA A 247 -15.90 7.16 21.89
N PRO A 248 -16.97 7.97 21.72
CA PRO A 248 -18.07 7.63 20.82
C PRO A 248 -17.53 7.25 19.44
N ALA A 249 -18.04 6.16 18.86
CA ALA A 249 -17.55 5.63 17.58
C ALA A 249 -17.47 6.68 16.47
N PHE A 250 -18.47 7.58 16.41
CA PHE A 250 -18.51 8.67 15.44
C PHE A 250 -17.27 9.59 15.52
N LEU A 251 -16.84 9.98 16.73
CA LEU A 251 -15.68 10.85 16.91
C LEU A 251 -14.38 10.15 16.50
N SER A 252 -14.25 8.85 16.83
CA SER A 252 -13.09 8.06 16.43
C SER A 252 -13.04 7.87 14.92
N HIS A 253 -14.19 7.70 14.24
CA HIS A 253 -14.25 7.65 12.77
C HIS A 253 -13.86 8.99 12.14
N LEU A 254 -14.38 10.12 12.65
CA LEU A 254 -14.02 11.45 12.14
C LEU A 254 -12.51 11.70 12.27
N TYR A 255 -11.93 11.37 13.42
CA TYR A 255 -10.49 11.43 13.63
C TYR A 255 -9.72 10.66 12.57
N ALA A 256 -10.07 9.39 12.37
CA ALA A 256 -9.38 8.54 11.41
C ALA A 256 -9.56 9.04 9.96
N ILE A 257 -10.80 9.40 9.58
CA ILE A 257 -11.12 9.91 8.24
C ILE A 257 -10.33 11.19 7.95
N PHE A 258 -10.33 12.15 8.88
CA PHE A 258 -9.59 13.40 8.70
C PHE A 258 -8.09 13.14 8.48
N LEU A 259 -7.49 12.30 9.31
CA LEU A 259 -6.04 12.06 9.25
C LEU A 259 -5.61 11.27 8.02
N PHE A 260 -6.33 10.21 7.63
CA PHE A 260 -5.91 9.51 6.42
C PHE A 260 -6.20 10.32 5.15
N THR A 261 -7.28 11.13 5.12
CA THR A 261 -7.55 12.04 3.99
C THR A 261 -6.44 13.10 3.86
N PHE A 262 -6.02 13.70 4.98
CA PHE A 262 -4.87 14.61 4.99
C PHE A 262 -3.57 13.91 4.57
N GLY A 263 -3.36 12.66 5.00
CA GLY A 263 -2.24 11.84 4.57
C GLY A 263 -2.19 11.64 3.05
N TRP A 264 -3.35 11.55 2.38
CA TRP A 264 -3.40 11.44 0.93
C TRP A 264 -3.02 12.75 0.21
N VAL A 265 -3.19 13.92 0.82
CA VAL A 265 -2.62 15.17 0.29
C VAL A 265 -1.11 15.07 0.24
N LEU A 266 -0.47 14.64 1.33
CA LEU A 266 0.99 14.46 1.37
C LEU A 266 1.49 13.44 0.34
N PHE A 267 0.68 12.43 0.03
CA PHE A 267 1.03 11.38 -0.92
C PHE A 267 0.99 11.83 -2.38
N ASP A 268 -0.03 12.62 -2.76
CA ASP A 268 -0.29 12.99 -4.16
C ASP A 268 0.64 14.09 -4.70
N PHE A 269 0.95 15.08 -3.87
CA PHE A 269 1.71 16.25 -4.31
C PHE A 269 3.22 16.04 -4.20
N THR A 270 3.90 15.92 -5.34
CA THR A 270 5.36 15.83 -5.39
C THR A 270 6.03 17.21 -5.28
N ASP A 271 5.35 18.29 -5.71
CA ASP A 271 5.78 19.66 -5.54
C ASP A 271 5.33 20.22 -4.18
N MET A 272 6.29 20.63 -3.36
CA MET A 272 6.01 21.14 -2.00
C MET A 272 5.26 22.48 -1.99
N GLY A 273 5.45 23.29 -3.03
CA GLY A 273 4.74 24.57 -3.19
C GLY A 273 3.26 24.31 -3.48
N GLN A 274 2.96 23.48 -4.46
CA GLN A 274 1.59 23.09 -4.79
C GLN A 274 0.90 22.39 -3.61
N MET A 275 1.61 21.51 -2.88
CA MET A 275 1.09 20.86 -1.68
C MET A 275 0.69 21.89 -0.62
N ARG A 276 1.57 22.86 -0.33
CA ARG A 276 1.29 23.94 0.62
C ARG A 276 0.06 24.74 0.18
N ASP A 277 0.01 25.15 -1.07
CA ASP A 277 -1.07 25.99 -1.60
C ASP A 277 -2.41 25.23 -1.56
N PHE A 278 -2.41 23.94 -1.87
CA PHE A 278 -3.59 23.09 -1.71
C PHE A 278 -3.99 22.93 -0.24
N ILE A 279 -3.05 22.74 0.68
CA ILE A 279 -3.37 22.69 2.11
C ILE A 279 -4.00 24.00 2.58
N VAL A 280 -3.48 25.15 2.13
CA VAL A 280 -4.06 26.47 2.43
C VAL A 280 -5.49 26.56 1.90
N SER A 281 -5.76 26.11 0.67
CA SER A 281 -7.09 26.13 0.06
C SER A 281 -8.14 25.25 0.79
N LEU A 282 -7.73 24.30 1.61
CA LEU A 282 -8.64 23.53 2.47
C LEU A 282 -9.23 24.35 3.62
N PHE A 283 -8.61 25.48 3.98
CA PHE A 283 -9.00 26.29 5.15
C PHE A 283 -9.26 27.76 4.82
N ASN A 284 -8.69 28.29 3.73
CA ASN A 284 -8.84 29.67 3.28
C ASN A 284 -9.39 29.64 1.85
N GLY A 285 -10.57 30.20 1.66
CA GLY A 285 -11.19 30.37 0.36
C GLY A 285 -11.02 31.76 -0.19
#